data_6ea73c3ee82bd8e6393034acd16175d5
#
_entry.id   6ea73c3ee82bd8e6393034acd16175d5
#
_cell.length_a   1.000
_cell.length_b   1.000
_cell.length_c   1.000
_cell.angle_alpha   90.00
_cell.angle_beta   90.00
_cell.angle_gamma   90.00
#
_symmetry.space_group_name_H-M   'P 1'
#
loop_
_entity.id
_entity.type
_entity.pdbx_description
1 polymer ?
#
loop_
_entity_poly.entity_id
_entity_poly.type
_entity_poly.pdbx_seq_one_letter_code
_entity_poly.pdbx_strand_id
1 'polypeptide(L)'
;MQLYNSLSHKKEEFVPNVEGKVNMYTCGPTVYHFAHIGNLRSYIMEDVLEKYLRYVGYDVKRVMNITDVGHLTSDGDTGDDKMLKGAKREHKTVMEIAKYYTDAFFEDCTKLNIKRPDVVEPATHCIADFIKVISSLIEKGYAYEAGGNIYFDTSKLEKYYVFNDFKEEDLAVGVREGVEEDGNKRNKADFVLWFTKSKFDDQELKWDSPWGVGYPGWHIECSCISMKHLGEYLDIHCGGIDNAFPHHTNEIAQSEAYLGHKWCNYWFHVHHLNTNSGKMSKSKGEFLTVSLLESKGYDPVIYRFFCLLSHYRKSLVFTYENLDNAKGAYEKLVAKIAQLLKAEQGKVDKAAYDKLREGFTAAMDNDINTSLAITALYDVLKADTTPATKLALIADFDKVLSLSLIEKAKAVNEKPADTNDELPAEILELAEQRKQARKDKNFVLADELRDKITAMGYTVEETRQGTVIKKK
;
A
#
# COMPACT_ATOMS: atom_id res chain seq x y z
N MET A 1 15.32 17.15 -4.32
CA MET A 1 14.04 16.40 -4.35
C MET A 1 12.95 17.26 -3.73
N GLN A 2 11.77 17.34 -4.37
CA GLN A 2 10.58 18.00 -3.82
C GLN A 2 9.63 16.93 -3.31
N LEU A 3 9.06 17.12 -2.13
CA LEU A 3 8.07 16.23 -1.52
C LEU A 3 6.85 17.06 -1.07
N TYR A 4 5.64 16.59 -1.42
CA TYR A 4 4.44 17.24 -0.92
C TYR A 4 4.23 16.92 0.56
N ASN A 5 4.11 17.98 1.35
CA ASN A 5 3.85 17.91 2.77
C ASN A 5 2.38 18.19 3.04
N SER A 6 1.65 17.19 3.53
CA SER A 6 0.22 17.35 3.83
C SER A 6 -0.06 18.37 4.95
N LEU A 7 0.94 18.63 5.81
CA LEU A 7 0.78 19.60 6.90
C LEU A 7 0.78 21.04 6.38
N SER A 8 1.63 21.36 5.42
CA SER A 8 1.73 22.69 4.82
C SER A 8 0.90 22.85 3.55
N HIS A 9 0.36 21.74 2.98
CA HIS A 9 -0.32 21.68 1.69
C HIS A 9 0.54 22.16 0.51
N LYS A 10 1.87 22.01 0.59
CA LYS A 10 2.83 22.48 -0.43
C LYS A 10 3.83 21.39 -0.77
N LYS A 11 4.39 21.48 -1.97
CA LYS A 11 5.65 20.80 -2.30
C LYS A 11 6.79 21.58 -1.69
N GLU A 12 7.62 20.92 -0.92
CA GLU A 12 8.77 21.50 -0.23
C GLU A 12 10.03 20.76 -0.64
N GLU A 13 11.15 21.44 -0.60
CA GLU A 13 12.44 20.80 -0.72
C GLU A 13 12.64 19.84 0.46
N PHE A 14 12.95 18.59 0.18
CA PHE A 14 13.19 17.61 1.22
C PHE A 14 14.56 17.81 1.85
N VAL A 15 14.56 18.16 3.12
CA VAL A 15 15.77 18.34 3.95
C VAL A 15 15.60 17.47 5.20
N PRO A 16 16.42 16.42 5.39
CA PRO A 16 16.36 15.59 6.59
C PRO A 16 16.93 16.31 7.82
N ASN A 17 16.53 15.87 9.01
CA ASN A 17 17.07 16.39 10.28
C ASN A 17 18.57 16.14 10.43
N VAL A 18 19.08 15.05 9.88
CA VAL A 18 20.50 14.70 9.88
C VAL A 18 20.94 14.46 8.44
N GLU A 19 21.96 15.18 7.99
CA GLU A 19 22.48 15.06 6.63
C GLU A 19 22.78 13.60 6.27
N GLY A 20 22.28 13.15 5.11
CA GLY A 20 22.46 11.79 4.60
C GLY A 20 21.62 10.72 5.29
N LYS A 21 20.87 11.01 6.36
CA LYS A 21 20.02 10.04 7.07
C LYS A 21 18.57 10.44 7.04
N VAL A 22 17.68 9.47 6.97
CA VAL A 22 16.23 9.69 7.00
C VAL A 22 15.56 8.74 7.99
N ASN A 23 14.88 9.30 8.97
CA ASN A 23 14.00 8.59 9.89
C ASN A 23 12.58 8.58 9.30
N MET A 24 12.06 7.40 8.97
CA MET A 24 10.76 7.23 8.34
C MET A 24 9.87 6.31 9.19
N TYR A 25 8.68 6.76 9.51
CA TYR A 25 7.67 5.96 10.21
C TYR A 25 6.49 5.66 9.30
N THR A 26 6.00 4.44 9.36
CA THR A 26 4.85 3.95 8.60
C THR A 26 3.82 3.41 9.57
N CYS A 27 2.59 3.94 9.58
CA CYS A 27 1.50 3.34 10.32
C CYS A 27 1.24 1.91 9.84
N GLY A 28 1.38 0.96 10.74
CA GLY A 28 1.18 -0.45 10.45
C GLY A 28 -0.29 -0.90 10.46
N PRO A 29 -0.55 -2.16 10.13
CA PRO A 29 -1.91 -2.69 10.10
C PRO A 29 -2.44 -3.02 11.51
N THR A 30 -3.77 -2.92 11.67
CA THR A 30 -4.47 -3.60 12.77
C THR A 30 -4.74 -5.05 12.33
N VAL A 31 -4.12 -6.00 13.04
CA VAL A 31 -3.98 -7.39 12.59
C VAL A 31 -5.12 -8.31 13.07
N TYR A 32 -6.34 -8.00 12.69
CA TYR A 32 -7.53 -8.81 12.99
C TYR A 32 -8.18 -9.44 11.76
N HIS A 33 -7.69 -9.10 10.57
CA HIS A 33 -8.17 -9.56 9.27
C HIS A 33 -7.08 -9.34 8.21
N PHE A 34 -7.19 -10.01 7.05
CA PHE A 34 -6.34 -9.74 5.89
C PHE A 34 -6.37 -8.26 5.51
N ALA A 35 -5.25 -7.74 5.05
CA ALA A 35 -5.21 -6.43 4.42
C ALA A 35 -5.94 -6.47 3.07
N HIS A 36 -6.81 -5.50 2.81
CA HIS A 36 -7.37 -5.35 1.47
C HIS A 36 -6.40 -4.58 0.56
N ILE A 37 -6.55 -4.73 -0.75
CA ILE A 37 -5.64 -4.10 -1.72
C ILE A 37 -5.58 -2.57 -1.58
N GLY A 38 -6.64 -1.92 -1.11
CA GLY A 38 -6.64 -0.48 -0.82
C GLY A 38 -5.65 -0.07 0.26
N ASN A 39 -5.48 -0.87 1.35
CA ASN A 39 -4.43 -0.65 2.34
C ASN A 39 -3.05 -0.87 1.72
N LEU A 40 -2.90 -1.96 0.95
CA LEU A 40 -1.63 -2.32 0.33
C LEU A 40 -1.14 -1.29 -0.68
N ARG A 41 -2.03 -0.49 -1.29
CA ARG A 41 -1.64 0.66 -2.12
C ARG A 41 -0.81 1.67 -1.33
N SER A 42 -1.18 1.98 -0.09
CA SER A 42 -0.40 2.90 0.76
C SER A 42 1.00 2.35 0.99
N TYR A 43 1.11 1.09 1.40
CA TYR A 43 2.40 0.44 1.64
C TYR A 43 3.27 0.32 0.38
N ILE A 44 2.67 0.14 -0.82
CA ILE A 44 3.40 0.19 -2.10
C ILE A 44 4.03 1.57 -2.32
N MET A 45 3.28 2.65 -2.09
CA MET A 45 3.78 4.01 -2.34
C MET A 45 4.82 4.45 -1.28
N GLU A 46 4.65 4.03 -0.05
CA GLU A 46 5.63 4.22 1.04
C GLU A 46 6.92 3.45 0.77
N ASP A 47 6.84 2.23 0.24
CA ASP A 47 7.98 1.42 -0.21
C ASP A 47 8.73 2.09 -1.37
N VAL A 48 8.01 2.67 -2.32
CA VAL A 48 8.62 3.43 -3.42
C VAL A 48 9.35 4.67 -2.89
N LEU A 49 8.77 5.40 -1.93
CA LEU A 49 9.42 6.53 -1.28
C LEU A 49 10.72 6.09 -0.58
N GLU A 50 10.67 5.05 0.24
CA GLU A 50 11.87 4.50 0.91
C GLU A 50 12.94 4.10 -0.10
N LYS A 51 12.56 3.32 -1.13
CA LYS A 51 13.49 2.85 -2.16
C LYS A 51 14.10 3.99 -2.95
N TYR A 52 13.32 5.03 -3.24
CA TYR A 52 13.85 6.20 -3.94
C TYR A 52 14.82 7.00 -3.07
N LEU A 53 14.51 7.23 -1.80
CA LEU A 53 15.43 7.88 -0.86
C LEU A 53 16.77 7.12 -0.77
N ARG A 54 16.74 5.79 -0.68
CA ARG A 54 17.94 4.95 -0.72
C ARG A 54 18.67 5.03 -2.08
N TYR A 55 17.90 5.08 -3.18
CA TYR A 55 18.45 5.19 -4.53
C TYR A 55 19.24 6.48 -4.77
N VAL A 56 18.82 7.58 -4.17
CA VAL A 56 19.54 8.86 -4.23
C VAL A 56 20.58 9.03 -3.12
N GLY A 57 20.81 8.00 -2.29
CA GLY A 57 21.96 7.91 -1.40
C GLY A 57 21.68 8.16 0.08
N TYR A 58 20.43 8.32 0.50
CA TYR A 58 20.10 8.42 1.92
C TYR A 58 20.19 7.07 2.64
N ASP A 59 20.72 7.09 3.86
CA ASP A 59 20.59 5.99 4.83
C ASP A 59 19.23 6.11 5.53
N VAL A 60 18.27 5.26 5.12
CA VAL A 60 16.89 5.33 5.62
C VAL A 60 16.71 4.29 6.72
N LYS A 61 16.21 4.72 7.88
CA LYS A 61 15.69 3.82 8.92
C LYS A 61 14.16 3.89 8.92
N ARG A 62 13.51 2.81 8.46
CA ARG A 62 12.05 2.70 8.44
C ARG A 62 11.53 1.84 9.58
N VAL A 63 10.59 2.40 10.35
CA VAL A 63 9.91 1.73 11.47
C VAL A 63 8.42 1.63 11.19
N MET A 64 7.82 0.50 11.58
CA MET A 64 6.38 0.24 11.48
C MET A 64 5.89 -0.41 12.78
N ASN A 65 4.73 0.02 13.28
CA ASN A 65 4.04 -0.69 14.34
C ASN A 65 3.22 -1.88 13.80
N ILE A 66 2.85 -2.76 14.70
CA ILE A 66 1.73 -3.70 14.51
C ILE A 66 0.74 -3.42 15.63
N THR A 67 -0.49 -3.03 15.28
CA THR A 67 -1.57 -2.87 16.26
C THR A 67 -2.16 -4.24 16.57
N ASP A 68 -1.63 -4.86 17.62
CA ASP A 68 -2.00 -6.18 18.15
C ASP A 68 -2.74 -6.09 19.50
N VAL A 69 -3.07 -4.87 19.93
CA VAL A 69 -3.92 -4.58 21.09
C VAL A 69 -5.37 -4.35 20.64
N GLY A 70 -6.29 -4.34 21.61
CA GLY A 70 -7.69 -4.01 21.38
C GLY A 70 -7.86 -2.67 20.66
N HIS A 71 -8.60 -2.70 19.56
CA HIS A 71 -8.88 -1.52 18.75
C HIS A 71 -10.38 -1.45 18.45
N LEU A 72 -11.00 -0.33 18.77
CA LEU A 72 -12.43 -0.12 18.57
C LEU A 72 -12.77 0.05 17.08
N THR A 73 -14.00 -0.28 16.69
CA THR A 73 -14.41 -0.25 15.28
C THR A 73 -14.54 1.14 14.69
N SER A 74 -14.68 2.16 15.55
CA SER A 74 -14.67 3.56 15.11
C SER A 74 -13.34 4.22 15.45
N ASP A 75 -12.88 5.10 14.55
CA ASP A 75 -11.69 5.94 14.77
C ASP A 75 -11.95 7.03 15.84
N GLY A 76 -13.17 7.07 16.41
CA GLY A 76 -13.64 8.03 17.41
C GLY A 76 -13.85 7.41 18.82
N ASP A 77 -13.03 6.42 19.20
CA ASP A 77 -13.05 5.78 20.53
C ASP A 77 -14.36 5.06 20.88
N THR A 78 -15.16 4.66 19.90
CA THR A 78 -16.44 3.96 20.09
C THR A 78 -16.56 2.72 19.18
N GLY A 79 -17.50 1.83 19.48
CA GLY A 79 -17.75 0.63 18.68
C GLY A 79 -17.10 -0.62 19.25
N ASP A 80 -17.26 -1.77 18.57
CA ASP A 80 -16.76 -3.07 19.03
C ASP A 80 -15.25 -3.23 18.86
N ASP A 81 -14.63 -4.06 19.68
CA ASP A 81 -13.22 -4.43 19.52
C ASP A 81 -13.01 -5.30 18.28
N LYS A 82 -12.14 -4.86 17.37
CA LYS A 82 -11.83 -5.54 16.12
C LYS A 82 -11.07 -6.85 16.35
N MET A 83 -10.12 -6.86 17.31
CA MET A 83 -9.30 -8.03 17.61
C MET A 83 -10.16 -9.14 18.22
N LEU A 84 -11.02 -8.79 19.18
CA LEU A 84 -11.93 -9.72 19.82
C LEU A 84 -12.96 -10.29 18.82
N LYS A 85 -13.47 -9.49 17.90
CA LYS A 85 -14.32 -9.98 16.80
C LYS A 85 -13.60 -11.00 15.93
N GLY A 86 -12.34 -10.74 15.58
CA GLY A 86 -11.49 -11.66 14.84
C GLY A 86 -11.31 -12.99 15.58
N ALA A 87 -10.95 -12.91 16.86
CA ALA A 87 -10.74 -14.07 17.74
C ALA A 87 -12.01 -14.94 17.87
N LYS A 88 -13.15 -14.33 18.16
CA LYS A 88 -14.45 -15.03 18.26
C LYS A 88 -14.87 -15.68 16.94
N ARG A 89 -14.63 -15.00 15.80
CA ARG A 89 -14.95 -15.52 14.45
C ARG A 89 -14.15 -16.78 14.13
N GLU A 90 -12.89 -16.84 14.54
CA GLU A 90 -11.97 -17.92 14.17
C GLU A 90 -11.70 -18.93 15.27
N HIS A 91 -12.36 -18.76 16.44
CA HIS A 91 -12.17 -19.62 17.62
C HIS A 91 -10.69 -19.71 18.06
N LYS A 92 -9.99 -18.57 18.05
CA LYS A 92 -8.58 -18.41 18.44
C LYS A 92 -8.44 -17.34 19.51
N THR A 93 -7.30 -17.32 20.20
CA THR A 93 -6.94 -16.22 21.08
C THR A 93 -6.61 -14.94 20.29
N VAL A 94 -6.69 -13.78 20.94
CA VAL A 94 -6.30 -12.49 20.31
C VAL A 94 -4.87 -12.52 19.82
N MET A 95 -3.94 -13.11 20.58
CA MET A 95 -2.53 -13.21 20.20
C MET A 95 -2.28 -14.15 19.01
N GLU A 96 -3.01 -15.27 18.92
CA GLU A 96 -2.93 -16.16 17.75
C GLU A 96 -3.47 -15.48 16.50
N ILE A 97 -4.53 -14.70 16.61
CA ILE A 97 -5.07 -13.89 15.51
C ILE A 97 -4.07 -12.83 15.09
N ALA A 98 -3.51 -12.09 16.05
CA ALA A 98 -2.52 -11.05 15.76
C ALA A 98 -1.31 -11.61 15.01
N LYS A 99 -0.77 -12.74 15.47
CA LYS A 99 0.34 -13.41 14.80
C LYS A 99 -0.03 -13.87 13.39
N TYR A 100 -1.15 -14.55 13.23
CA TYR A 100 -1.60 -15.08 11.94
C TYR A 100 -1.75 -13.98 10.88
N TYR A 101 -2.44 -12.88 11.21
CA TYR A 101 -2.64 -11.79 10.26
C TYR A 101 -1.42 -10.91 10.06
N THR A 102 -0.51 -10.85 11.04
CA THR A 102 0.82 -10.22 10.85
C THR A 102 1.64 -11.00 9.83
N ASP A 103 1.68 -12.33 9.94
CA ASP A 103 2.40 -13.19 9.01
C ASP A 103 1.80 -13.08 7.60
N ALA A 104 0.46 -13.13 7.49
CA ALA A 104 -0.26 -12.97 6.23
C ALA A 104 -0.02 -11.60 5.58
N PHE A 105 0.01 -10.51 6.37
CA PHE A 105 0.33 -9.18 5.88
C PHE A 105 1.73 -9.10 5.26
N PHE A 106 2.73 -9.65 5.93
CA PHE A 106 4.09 -9.64 5.39
C PHE A 106 4.29 -10.60 4.22
N GLU A 107 3.52 -11.68 4.14
CA GLU A 107 3.47 -12.53 2.94
C GLU A 107 2.92 -11.74 1.74
N ASP A 108 1.82 -11.03 1.90
CA ASP A 108 1.26 -10.16 0.87
C ASP A 108 2.23 -9.04 0.47
N CYS A 109 2.93 -8.42 1.44
CA CYS A 109 3.99 -7.45 1.18
C CYS A 109 5.12 -8.04 0.32
N THR A 110 5.55 -9.26 0.63
CA THR A 110 6.59 -9.97 -0.13
C THR A 110 6.15 -10.22 -1.58
N LYS A 111 4.92 -10.70 -1.79
CA LYS A 111 4.33 -10.91 -3.12
C LYS A 111 4.24 -9.63 -3.95
N LEU A 112 4.07 -8.49 -3.28
CA LEU A 112 4.02 -7.16 -3.89
C LEU A 112 5.40 -6.47 -3.99
N ASN A 113 6.49 -7.17 -3.69
CA ASN A 113 7.85 -6.62 -3.64
C ASN A 113 8.00 -5.39 -2.70
N ILE A 114 7.21 -5.34 -1.63
CA ILE A 114 7.33 -4.33 -0.58
C ILE A 114 8.44 -4.77 0.38
N LYS A 115 9.44 -3.92 0.57
CA LYS A 115 10.53 -4.17 1.53
C LYS A 115 9.97 -4.20 2.96
N ARG A 116 10.35 -5.21 3.74
CA ARG A 116 10.04 -5.21 5.17
C ARG A 116 10.72 -4.02 5.85
N PRO A 117 10.04 -3.27 6.73
CA PRO A 117 10.67 -2.21 7.52
C PRO A 117 11.86 -2.71 8.33
N ASP A 118 12.83 -1.82 8.61
CA ASP A 118 14.03 -2.17 9.37
C ASP A 118 13.68 -2.56 10.81
N VAL A 119 12.60 -1.97 11.35
CA VAL A 119 12.01 -2.35 12.65
C VAL A 119 10.50 -2.51 12.48
N VAL A 120 9.98 -3.61 12.99
CA VAL A 120 8.54 -3.89 13.13
C VAL A 120 8.26 -4.14 14.61
N GLU A 121 7.47 -3.27 15.24
CA GLU A 121 7.24 -3.29 16.69
C GLU A 121 5.76 -3.53 17.01
N PRO A 122 5.39 -4.64 17.66
CA PRO A 122 4.06 -4.84 18.19
C PRO A 122 3.73 -3.85 19.31
N ALA A 123 2.52 -3.30 19.32
CA ALA A 123 2.08 -2.34 20.34
C ALA A 123 2.11 -2.94 21.75
N THR A 124 1.81 -4.23 21.89
CA THR A 124 1.87 -4.97 23.16
C THR A 124 3.25 -4.93 23.83
N HIS A 125 4.33 -4.71 23.07
CA HIS A 125 5.68 -4.62 23.61
C HIS A 125 6.03 -3.23 24.17
N CYS A 126 5.15 -2.23 24.01
CA CYS A 126 5.44 -0.82 24.32
C CYS A 126 4.55 -0.25 25.43
N ILE A 127 3.82 -1.08 26.16
CA ILE A 127 2.86 -0.65 27.19
C ILE A 127 3.51 0.27 28.23
N ALA A 128 4.71 -0.04 28.69
CA ALA A 128 5.44 0.80 29.66
C ALA A 128 5.80 2.18 29.08
N ASP A 129 6.15 2.22 27.78
CA ASP A 129 6.43 3.49 27.07
C ASP A 129 5.16 4.35 26.97
N PHE A 130 4.01 3.70 26.67
CA PHE A 130 2.72 4.40 26.63
C PHE A 130 2.36 5.01 27.98
N ILE A 131 2.45 4.23 29.07
CA ILE A 131 2.17 4.70 30.43
C ILE A 131 3.08 5.87 30.80
N LYS A 132 4.36 5.82 30.46
CA LYS A 132 5.33 6.89 30.69
C LYS A 132 4.93 8.21 29.99
N VAL A 133 4.57 8.14 28.72
CA VAL A 133 4.18 9.31 27.93
C VAL A 133 2.87 9.89 28.46
N ILE A 134 1.86 9.04 28.73
CA ILE A 134 0.57 9.47 29.27
C ILE A 134 0.75 10.15 30.65
N SER A 135 1.57 9.57 31.54
CA SER A 135 1.87 10.17 32.84
C SER A 135 2.47 11.57 32.71
N SER A 136 3.40 11.73 31.78
CA SER A 136 3.99 13.03 31.49
C SER A 136 2.98 14.04 30.91
N LEU A 137 2.05 13.59 30.07
CA LEU A 137 0.98 14.45 29.54
C LEU A 137 0.02 14.91 30.66
N ILE A 138 -0.27 14.05 31.65
CA ILE A 138 -1.06 14.42 32.83
C ILE A 138 -0.30 15.47 33.67
N GLU A 139 0.98 15.20 33.98
CA GLU A 139 1.83 16.13 34.77
C GLU A 139 1.95 17.52 34.11
N LYS A 140 2.02 17.56 32.78
CA LYS A 140 2.07 18.79 31.98
C LYS A 140 0.71 19.48 31.81
N GLY A 141 -0.39 18.84 32.24
CA GLY A 141 -1.76 19.36 32.17
C GLY A 141 -2.41 19.25 30.78
N TYR A 142 -1.87 18.41 29.90
CA TYR A 142 -2.47 18.11 28.58
C TYR A 142 -3.44 16.91 28.62
N ALA A 143 -3.46 16.14 29.70
CA ALA A 143 -4.37 15.02 29.86
C ALA A 143 -5.08 15.05 31.22
N TYR A 144 -6.26 14.43 31.28
CA TYR A 144 -7.12 14.39 32.47
C TYR A 144 -7.82 13.06 32.61
N GLU A 145 -8.19 12.71 33.85
CA GLU A 145 -9.02 11.57 34.16
C GLU A 145 -10.49 11.98 34.22
N ALA A 146 -11.37 11.21 33.56
CA ALA A 146 -12.82 11.32 33.67
C ALA A 146 -13.49 9.95 33.41
N GLY A 147 -14.53 9.65 34.20
CA GLY A 147 -15.25 8.37 34.07
C GLY A 147 -14.39 7.12 34.24
N GLY A 148 -13.16 7.25 34.75
CA GLY A 148 -12.17 6.20 34.92
C GLY A 148 -11.21 6.04 33.71
N ASN A 149 -11.37 6.81 32.64
CA ASN A 149 -10.48 6.81 31.49
C ASN A 149 -9.56 8.04 31.48
N ILE A 150 -8.45 7.98 30.78
CA ILE A 150 -7.54 9.11 30.58
C ILE A 150 -7.75 9.67 29.18
N TYR A 151 -8.03 10.98 29.12
CA TYR A 151 -8.27 11.72 27.87
C TYR A 151 -7.20 12.77 27.64
N PHE A 152 -6.88 13.00 26.39
CA PHE A 152 -6.12 14.18 25.96
C PHE A 152 -7.08 15.38 25.85
N ASP A 153 -6.68 16.51 26.44
CA ASP A 153 -7.45 17.77 26.43
C ASP A 153 -7.01 18.64 25.24
N THR A 154 -7.77 18.57 24.16
CA THR A 154 -7.49 19.29 22.91
C THR A 154 -7.59 20.79 23.04
N SER A 155 -8.30 21.31 24.07
CA SER A 155 -8.42 22.75 24.35
C SER A 155 -7.11 23.39 24.84
N LYS A 156 -6.13 22.59 25.23
CA LYS A 156 -4.80 23.06 25.63
C LYS A 156 -3.88 23.40 24.47
N LEU A 157 -4.27 23.04 23.25
CA LEU A 157 -3.50 23.29 22.04
C LEU A 157 -3.91 24.63 21.42
N GLU A 158 -2.94 25.38 20.90
CA GLU A 158 -3.21 26.59 20.13
C GLU A 158 -4.00 26.27 18.84
N LYS A 159 -3.65 25.15 18.16
CA LYS A 159 -4.33 24.66 16.97
C LYS A 159 -4.38 23.13 17.00
N TYR A 160 -5.58 22.55 17.00
CA TYR A 160 -5.76 21.09 16.95
C TYR A 160 -5.93 20.58 15.51
N TYR A 161 -6.78 21.21 14.69
CA TYR A 161 -7.03 20.78 13.28
C TYR A 161 -5.91 21.27 12.37
N VAL A 162 -4.83 20.47 12.28
CA VAL A 162 -3.59 20.88 11.60
C VAL A 162 -3.58 20.53 10.11
N PHE A 163 -4.27 19.46 9.68
CA PHE A 163 -4.29 19.03 8.28
C PHE A 163 -5.44 19.61 7.46
N ASN A 164 -6.51 20.06 8.09
CA ASN A 164 -7.69 20.58 7.43
C ASN A 164 -8.16 21.84 8.16
N ASP A 165 -8.72 22.78 7.41
CA ASP A 165 -9.42 23.95 7.99
C ASP A 165 -10.84 23.57 8.46
N PHE A 166 -11.00 22.41 9.10
CA PHE A 166 -12.26 22.01 9.70
C PHE A 166 -12.63 22.99 10.81
N LYS A 167 -13.84 23.52 10.73
CA LYS A 167 -14.47 24.17 11.86
C LYS A 167 -15.17 23.13 12.72
N GLU A 168 -15.27 23.40 14.02
CA GLU A 168 -15.96 22.51 14.97
C GLU A 168 -17.38 22.13 14.52
N GLU A 169 -18.04 23.02 13.77
CA GLU A 169 -19.35 22.82 13.13
C GLU A 169 -19.32 21.75 12.03
N ASP A 170 -18.21 21.56 11.34
CA ASP A 170 -18.04 20.53 10.28
C ASP A 170 -17.91 19.12 10.86
N LEU A 171 -17.50 18.99 12.13
CA LEU A 171 -17.49 17.71 12.86
C LEU A 171 -18.90 17.15 13.08
N ALA A 172 -19.92 18.03 13.21
CA ALA A 172 -21.30 17.60 13.36
C ALA A 172 -21.85 16.94 12.08
N VAL A 173 -21.29 17.29 10.91
CA VAL A 173 -21.66 16.72 9.59
C VAL A 173 -20.86 15.47 9.27
N GLY A 174 -19.66 15.30 9.86
CA GLY A 174 -18.75 14.16 9.67
C GLY A 174 -18.92 13.04 10.69
N VAL A 175 -19.87 13.14 11.62
CA VAL A 175 -20.18 12.06 12.57
C VAL A 175 -20.73 10.89 11.76
N ARG A 176 -19.92 9.84 11.60
CA ARG A 176 -20.37 8.56 11.05
C ARG A 176 -21.59 8.12 11.87
N GLU A 177 -22.69 7.74 11.21
CA GLU A 177 -23.85 7.14 11.86
C GLU A 177 -23.39 6.06 12.83
N GLY A 178 -23.70 6.21 14.13
CA GLY A 178 -23.37 5.25 15.17
C GLY A 178 -22.26 5.64 16.15
N VAL A 179 -21.69 6.84 16.08
CA VAL A 179 -20.78 7.36 17.12
C VAL A 179 -21.61 7.89 18.28
N GLU A 180 -21.61 7.16 19.41
CA GLU A 180 -22.26 7.65 20.64
C GLU A 180 -21.37 8.74 21.27
N GLU A 181 -22.01 9.83 21.73
CA GLU A 181 -21.31 10.89 22.48
C GLU A 181 -20.81 10.32 23.82
N ASP A 182 -19.49 10.47 24.05
CA ASP A 182 -18.90 10.15 25.35
C ASP A 182 -19.05 11.34 26.28
N GLY A 183 -20.03 11.28 27.18
CA GLY A 183 -20.34 12.34 28.15
C GLY A 183 -19.22 12.64 29.18
N ASN A 184 -18.13 11.85 29.19
CA ASN A 184 -16.97 12.09 30.05
C ASN A 184 -15.96 13.07 29.43
N LYS A 185 -16.01 13.30 28.11
CA LYS A 185 -15.13 14.23 27.41
C LYS A 185 -15.46 15.68 27.79
N ARG A 186 -14.43 16.47 28.09
CA ARG A 186 -14.58 17.91 28.33
C ARG A 186 -14.89 18.67 27.03
N ASN A 187 -14.22 18.24 25.94
CA ASN A 187 -14.43 18.78 24.60
C ASN A 187 -14.74 17.63 23.62
N LYS A 188 -15.56 17.88 22.63
CA LYS A 188 -15.92 16.84 21.62
C LYS A 188 -14.72 16.23 20.92
N ALA A 189 -13.69 17.03 20.70
CA ALA A 189 -12.47 16.61 20.02
C ALA A 189 -11.48 15.83 20.91
N ASP A 190 -11.70 15.78 22.23
CA ASP A 190 -10.83 15.03 23.14
C ASP A 190 -10.85 13.56 22.77
N PHE A 191 -9.71 12.89 22.96
CA PHE A 191 -9.57 11.46 22.60
C PHE A 191 -8.92 10.68 23.74
N VAL A 192 -9.21 9.39 23.78
CA VAL A 192 -8.77 8.52 24.87
C VAL A 192 -7.29 8.14 24.68
N LEU A 193 -6.52 8.28 25.74
CA LEU A 193 -5.13 7.83 25.86
C LEU A 193 -5.02 6.47 26.53
N TRP A 194 -5.89 6.21 27.53
CA TRP A 194 -5.95 4.96 28.28
C TRP A 194 -7.37 4.63 28.70
N PHE A 195 -7.83 3.42 28.38
CA PHE A 195 -9.14 2.90 28.79
C PHE A 195 -9.00 2.05 30.05
N THR A 196 -9.68 2.40 31.13
CA THR A 196 -9.90 1.51 32.29
C THR A 196 -11.34 1.04 32.36
N LYS A 197 -12.28 1.82 31.81
CA LYS A 197 -13.69 1.48 31.69
C LYS A 197 -14.11 1.66 30.24
N SER A 198 -14.45 0.58 29.59
CA SER A 198 -15.08 0.61 28.28
C SER A 198 -16.42 -0.11 28.38
N LYS A 199 -17.32 0.12 27.42
CA LYS A 199 -18.55 -0.66 27.28
C LYS A 199 -18.28 -2.15 27.03
N PHE A 200 -17.03 -2.49 26.76
CA PHE A 200 -16.55 -3.83 26.41
C PHE A 200 -15.70 -4.36 27.55
N ASP A 201 -16.33 -4.90 28.57
CA ASP A 201 -15.66 -5.63 29.67
C ASP A 201 -14.92 -6.88 29.19
N ASP A 202 -15.17 -7.29 27.95
CA ASP A 202 -14.63 -8.49 27.30
C ASP A 202 -13.22 -8.32 26.73
N GLN A 203 -12.54 -7.16 26.88
CA GLN A 203 -11.17 -6.98 26.43
C GLN A 203 -10.25 -8.01 27.09
N GLU A 204 -9.64 -8.87 26.26
CA GLU A 204 -8.77 -9.96 26.72
C GLU A 204 -7.42 -9.44 27.18
N LEU A 205 -6.89 -8.40 26.49
CA LEU A 205 -5.57 -7.83 26.77
C LEU A 205 -5.72 -6.54 27.59
N LYS A 206 -5.34 -6.61 28.85
CA LYS A 206 -5.32 -5.49 29.80
C LYS A 206 -4.03 -5.51 30.61
N TRP A 207 -3.57 -4.34 31.01
CA TRP A 207 -2.36 -4.16 31.79
C TRP A 207 -2.60 -3.26 32.99
N ASP A 208 -1.79 -3.46 34.04
CA ASP A 208 -1.75 -2.56 35.19
C ASP A 208 -1.20 -1.19 34.76
N SER A 209 -1.82 -0.14 35.27
CA SER A 209 -1.38 1.24 35.11
C SER A 209 -1.62 2.04 36.38
N PRO A 210 -1.02 3.25 36.53
CA PRO A 210 -1.30 4.13 37.68
C PRO A 210 -2.78 4.52 37.81
N TRP A 211 -3.56 4.37 36.75
CA TRP A 211 -4.99 4.75 36.68
C TRP A 211 -5.93 3.55 36.83
N GLY A 212 -5.37 2.36 36.95
CA GLY A 212 -6.10 1.09 37.02
C GLY A 212 -5.77 0.14 35.89
N VAL A 213 -6.35 -1.07 35.94
CA VAL A 213 -6.20 -2.08 34.89
C VAL A 213 -6.94 -1.65 33.63
N GLY A 214 -6.22 -1.63 32.49
CA GLY A 214 -6.79 -1.14 31.25
C GLY A 214 -5.91 -1.38 30.02
N TYR A 215 -6.16 -0.63 28.96
CA TYR A 215 -5.44 -0.75 27.70
C TYR A 215 -5.29 0.63 27.02
N PRO A 216 -4.25 0.80 26.12
CA PRO A 216 -3.99 2.08 25.49
C PRO A 216 -5.06 2.45 24.45
N GLY A 217 -5.25 3.75 24.25
CA GLY A 217 -5.90 4.29 23.06
C GLY A 217 -5.06 4.05 21.79
N TRP A 218 -5.69 4.11 20.64
CA TRP A 218 -5.02 3.77 19.38
C TRP A 218 -3.87 4.72 18.98
N HIS A 219 -4.06 6.01 19.25
CA HIS A 219 -3.14 7.03 18.73
C HIS A 219 -1.78 7.05 19.46
N ILE A 220 -1.73 6.60 20.72
CA ILE A 220 -0.50 6.62 21.51
C ILE A 220 0.54 5.63 21.01
N GLU A 221 0.11 4.55 20.33
CA GLU A 221 0.98 3.51 19.80
C GLU A 221 2.03 4.09 18.85
N CYS A 222 1.58 4.75 17.77
CA CYS A 222 2.44 5.27 16.73
C CYS A 222 3.38 6.36 17.26
N SER A 223 2.88 7.25 18.12
CA SER A 223 3.72 8.26 18.76
C SER A 223 4.86 7.65 19.57
N CYS A 224 4.56 6.72 20.46
CA CYS A 224 5.58 6.13 21.34
C CYS A 224 6.53 5.19 20.59
N ILE A 225 6.03 4.37 19.68
CA ILE A 225 6.86 3.43 18.91
C ILE A 225 7.82 4.19 17.98
N SER A 226 7.35 5.24 17.32
CA SER A 226 8.24 6.07 16.50
C SER A 226 9.33 6.75 17.33
N MET A 227 8.98 7.39 18.45
CA MET A 227 9.96 8.04 19.34
C MET A 227 10.96 7.03 19.93
N LYS A 228 10.52 5.83 20.31
CA LYS A 228 11.38 4.76 20.85
C LYS A 228 12.48 4.36 19.87
N HIS A 229 12.17 4.24 18.59
CA HIS A 229 13.09 3.72 17.59
C HIS A 229 13.77 4.78 16.72
N LEU A 230 13.15 5.95 16.53
CA LEU A 230 13.60 7.01 15.64
C LEU A 230 14.00 8.31 16.37
N GLY A 231 13.72 8.38 17.70
CA GLY A 231 14.01 9.57 18.50
C GLY A 231 12.94 10.65 18.40
N GLU A 232 13.29 11.83 18.90
CA GLU A 232 12.33 12.94 19.09
C GLU A 232 12.12 13.79 17.83
N TYR A 233 12.91 13.58 16.77
CA TYR A 233 12.84 14.29 15.50
C TYR A 233 12.64 13.31 14.37
N LEU A 234 11.43 13.25 13.86
CA LEU A 234 11.05 12.40 12.75
C LEU A 234 11.12 13.17 11.43
N ASP A 235 11.71 12.58 10.39
CA ASP A 235 11.75 13.21 9.08
C ASP A 235 10.42 13.03 8.34
N ILE A 236 9.96 11.79 8.17
CA ILE A 236 8.76 11.48 7.39
C ILE A 236 7.84 10.55 8.17
N HIS A 237 6.57 10.93 8.27
CA HIS A 237 5.49 10.08 8.75
C HIS A 237 4.53 9.76 7.60
N CYS A 238 4.26 8.45 7.39
CA CYS A 238 3.48 7.95 6.26
C CYS A 238 2.18 7.29 6.70
N GLY A 239 1.16 7.39 5.85
CA GLY A 239 -0.10 6.67 6.00
C GLY A 239 -1.09 6.92 4.86
N GLY A 240 -2.29 6.36 4.97
CA GLY A 240 -3.41 6.70 4.11
C GLY A 240 -3.94 8.10 4.39
N ILE A 241 -4.61 8.72 3.42
CA ILE A 241 -5.20 10.07 3.61
C ILE A 241 -6.26 10.09 4.72
N ASP A 242 -6.91 8.97 4.99
CA ASP A 242 -7.85 8.81 6.10
C ASP A 242 -7.18 8.82 7.48
N ASN A 243 -5.88 8.58 7.56
CA ASN A 243 -5.13 8.73 8.81
C ASN A 243 -4.88 10.20 9.16
N ALA A 244 -4.92 11.13 8.21
CA ALA A 244 -4.68 12.55 8.48
C ALA A 244 -5.57 13.05 9.62
N PHE A 245 -6.84 12.63 9.63
CA PHE A 245 -7.79 12.91 10.71
C PHE A 245 -8.67 11.68 10.99
N PRO A 246 -8.83 11.28 12.29
CA PRO A 246 -8.25 11.92 13.48
C PRO A 246 -6.83 11.42 13.83
N HIS A 247 -6.33 10.30 13.25
CA HIS A 247 -5.18 9.55 13.76
C HIS A 247 -3.90 10.40 13.84
N HIS A 248 -3.40 10.88 12.71
CA HIS A 248 -2.16 11.68 12.68
C HIS A 248 -2.32 13.04 13.36
N THR A 249 -3.52 13.63 13.34
CA THR A 249 -3.83 14.85 14.12
C THR A 249 -3.64 14.60 15.61
N ASN A 250 -4.14 13.47 16.12
CA ASN A 250 -3.99 13.08 17.52
C ASN A 250 -2.55 12.74 17.88
N GLU A 251 -1.82 12.10 16.96
CA GLU A 251 -0.40 11.84 17.14
C GLU A 251 0.42 13.12 17.26
N ILE A 252 0.18 14.11 16.40
CA ILE A 252 0.83 15.44 16.52
C ILE A 252 0.50 16.06 17.87
N ALA A 253 -0.79 16.09 18.24
CA ALA A 253 -1.24 16.65 19.49
C ALA A 253 -0.49 16.10 20.71
N GLN A 254 -0.46 14.78 20.84
CA GLN A 254 0.15 14.12 22.00
C GLN A 254 1.69 14.14 21.94
N SER A 255 2.29 13.95 20.76
CA SER A 255 3.75 13.92 20.62
C SER A 255 4.36 15.28 20.87
N GLU A 256 3.82 16.35 20.26
CA GLU A 256 4.35 17.70 20.43
C GLU A 256 4.08 18.26 21.84
N ALA A 257 2.94 17.92 22.47
CA ALA A 257 2.69 18.24 23.87
C ALA A 257 3.67 17.52 24.82
N TYR A 258 4.01 16.26 24.53
CA TYR A 258 4.99 15.51 25.29
C TYR A 258 6.41 16.06 25.13
N LEU A 259 6.84 16.32 23.89
CA LEU A 259 8.19 16.76 23.56
C LEU A 259 8.42 18.25 23.85
N GLY A 260 7.42 19.11 23.62
CA GLY A 260 7.53 20.56 23.72
C GLY A 260 8.11 21.22 22.47
N HIS A 261 8.21 20.50 21.36
CA HIS A 261 8.68 21.00 20.07
C HIS A 261 8.00 20.25 18.91
N LYS A 262 8.16 20.75 17.67
CA LYS A 262 7.68 20.08 16.47
C LYS A 262 8.32 18.69 16.34
N TRP A 263 7.47 17.67 16.17
CA TRP A 263 7.88 16.26 16.15
C TRP A 263 8.29 15.76 14.77
N CYS A 264 7.44 15.98 13.74
CA CYS A 264 7.63 15.44 12.40
C CYS A 264 7.68 16.55 11.35
N ASN A 265 8.63 16.44 10.40
CA ASN A 265 8.84 17.44 9.36
C ASN A 265 7.89 17.26 8.18
N TYR A 266 7.75 16.02 7.65
CA TYR A 266 6.99 15.75 6.44
C TYR A 266 5.92 14.69 6.69
N TRP A 267 4.69 14.99 6.25
CA TRP A 267 3.53 14.10 6.34
C TRP A 267 3.17 13.62 4.95
N PHE A 268 3.36 12.31 4.71
CA PHE A 268 3.16 11.68 3.42
C PHE A 268 1.86 10.87 3.44
N HIS A 269 0.83 11.33 2.72
CA HIS A 269 -0.47 10.68 2.67
C HIS A 269 -0.80 10.15 1.30
N VAL A 270 -1.14 8.87 1.23
CA VAL A 270 -1.57 8.19 0.00
C VAL A 270 -3.08 8.23 -0.12
N HIS A 271 -3.59 8.73 -1.26
CA HIS A 271 -5.03 8.82 -1.50
C HIS A 271 -5.68 7.45 -1.73
N HIS A 272 -7.00 7.38 -1.54
CA HIS A 272 -7.78 6.15 -1.55
C HIS A 272 -7.70 5.37 -2.86
N LEU A 273 -7.81 4.05 -2.73
CA LEU A 273 -8.27 3.16 -3.78
C LEU A 273 -9.80 3.06 -3.67
N ASN A 274 -10.49 3.54 -4.70
CA ASN A 274 -11.93 3.48 -4.79
C ASN A 274 -12.37 2.31 -5.68
N THR A 275 -13.59 1.84 -5.50
CA THR A 275 -14.30 0.97 -6.46
C THR A 275 -15.38 1.79 -7.16
N ASN A 276 -16.04 1.24 -8.17
CA ASN A 276 -17.16 1.90 -8.84
C ASN A 276 -18.32 2.26 -7.88
N SER A 277 -18.40 1.60 -6.72
CA SER A 277 -19.37 1.86 -5.65
C SER A 277 -18.86 2.85 -4.58
N GLY A 278 -17.69 3.48 -4.78
CA GLY A 278 -17.07 4.41 -3.86
C GLY A 278 -15.87 3.82 -3.10
N LYS A 279 -15.59 4.32 -1.89
CA LYS A 279 -14.49 3.83 -1.04
C LYS A 279 -14.67 2.33 -0.76
N MET A 280 -13.61 1.54 -0.95
CA MET A 280 -13.60 0.12 -0.63
C MET A 280 -13.84 -0.06 0.88
N SER A 281 -14.84 -0.83 1.24
CA SER A 281 -15.14 -1.16 2.63
C SER A 281 -15.53 -2.62 2.77
N LYS A 282 -15.24 -3.21 3.93
CA LYS A 282 -15.54 -4.63 4.25
C LYS A 282 -17.03 -5.00 4.14
N SER A 283 -17.93 -4.01 4.19
CA SER A 283 -19.38 -4.22 4.20
C SER A 283 -20.07 -4.06 2.84
N LYS A 284 -19.36 -3.58 1.81
CA LYS A 284 -19.94 -3.21 0.50
C LYS A 284 -19.24 -3.92 -0.66
N GLY A 285 -19.38 -5.25 -0.78
CA GLY A 285 -18.93 -5.98 -1.95
C GLY A 285 -17.84 -7.02 -1.68
N GLU A 286 -17.15 -7.49 -2.72
CA GLU A 286 -16.09 -8.49 -2.64
C GLU A 286 -14.89 -7.94 -1.86
N PHE A 287 -14.42 -8.67 -0.84
CA PHE A 287 -13.26 -8.26 -0.06
C PHE A 287 -11.97 -8.55 -0.83
N LEU A 288 -11.47 -7.54 -1.52
CA LEU A 288 -10.34 -7.66 -2.45
C LEU A 288 -9.00 -7.79 -1.70
N THR A 289 -8.42 -8.99 -1.73
CA THR A 289 -7.11 -9.32 -1.17
C THR A 289 -6.13 -9.71 -2.28
N VAL A 290 -4.84 -9.79 -1.95
CA VAL A 290 -3.82 -10.32 -2.89
C VAL A 290 -4.16 -11.75 -3.28
N SER A 291 -4.49 -12.60 -2.31
CA SER A 291 -4.86 -14.01 -2.56
C SER A 291 -6.08 -14.15 -3.48
N LEU A 292 -7.05 -13.24 -3.40
CA LEU A 292 -8.17 -13.21 -4.33
C LEU A 292 -7.72 -12.85 -5.74
N LEU A 293 -6.83 -11.88 -5.91
CA LEU A 293 -6.28 -11.54 -7.23
C LEU A 293 -5.49 -12.72 -7.81
N GLU A 294 -4.68 -13.41 -7.00
CA GLU A 294 -3.96 -14.63 -7.40
C GLU A 294 -4.92 -15.72 -7.86
N SER A 295 -6.01 -15.97 -7.12
CA SER A 295 -7.02 -16.98 -7.48
C SER A 295 -7.73 -16.67 -8.80
N LYS A 296 -7.76 -15.40 -9.22
CA LYS A 296 -8.28 -14.93 -10.51
C LYS A 296 -7.21 -14.90 -11.61
N GLY A 297 -5.99 -15.39 -11.33
CA GLY A 297 -4.90 -15.48 -12.31
C GLY A 297 -4.09 -14.19 -12.51
N TYR A 298 -4.13 -13.28 -11.56
CA TYR A 298 -3.26 -12.11 -11.57
C TYR A 298 -1.99 -12.37 -10.76
N ASP A 299 -0.83 -12.12 -11.37
CA ASP A 299 0.42 -12.00 -10.63
C ASP A 299 0.35 -10.74 -9.73
N PRO A 300 0.68 -10.81 -8.44
CA PRO A 300 0.63 -9.66 -7.53
C PRO A 300 1.40 -8.43 -8.02
N VAL A 301 2.49 -8.61 -8.75
CA VAL A 301 3.27 -7.51 -9.33
C VAL A 301 2.45 -6.67 -10.32
N ILE A 302 1.43 -7.24 -10.97
CA ILE A 302 0.50 -6.51 -11.83
C ILE A 302 -0.29 -5.48 -11.01
N TYR A 303 -0.71 -5.84 -9.80
CA TYR A 303 -1.37 -4.89 -8.91
C TYR A 303 -0.40 -3.78 -8.46
N ARG A 304 0.87 -4.11 -8.15
CA ARG A 304 1.89 -3.09 -7.89
C ARG A 304 2.04 -2.15 -9.10
N PHE A 305 2.20 -2.69 -10.30
CA PHE A 305 2.31 -1.91 -11.52
C PHE A 305 1.08 -1.00 -11.73
N PHE A 306 -0.13 -1.54 -11.53
CA PHE A 306 -1.38 -0.77 -11.58
C PHE A 306 -1.37 0.43 -10.63
N CYS A 307 -0.89 0.26 -9.39
CA CYS A 307 -0.75 1.36 -8.44
C CYS A 307 0.24 2.43 -8.92
N LEU A 308 1.37 2.02 -9.53
CA LEU A 308 2.41 2.95 -10.00
C LEU A 308 2.01 3.77 -11.23
N LEU A 309 0.97 3.37 -11.97
CA LEU A 309 0.45 4.13 -13.10
C LEU A 309 -0.25 5.44 -12.68
N SER A 310 -0.55 5.61 -11.40
CA SER A 310 -1.19 6.81 -10.86
C SER A 310 -0.32 7.44 -9.77
N HIS A 311 -0.32 8.77 -9.71
CA HIS A 311 0.34 9.50 -8.64
C HIS A 311 -0.32 9.18 -7.29
N TYR A 312 0.47 9.03 -6.20
CA TYR A 312 -0.02 8.65 -4.87
C TYR A 312 -1.07 9.60 -4.28
N ARG A 313 -1.01 10.91 -4.62
CA ARG A 313 -1.98 11.94 -4.21
C ARG A 313 -3.26 11.99 -5.06
N LYS A 314 -3.43 11.07 -6.00
CA LYS A 314 -4.68 10.94 -6.77
C LYS A 314 -5.42 9.70 -6.30
N SER A 315 -6.72 9.81 -6.14
CA SER A 315 -7.57 8.63 -5.97
C SER A 315 -7.44 7.72 -7.19
N LEU A 316 -7.35 6.42 -6.96
CA LEU A 316 -7.25 5.40 -7.99
C LEU A 316 -8.53 4.56 -7.97
N VAL A 317 -9.12 4.30 -9.13
CA VAL A 317 -10.32 3.49 -9.25
C VAL A 317 -9.94 2.08 -9.67
N PHE A 318 -10.21 1.12 -8.80
CA PHE A 318 -10.06 -0.30 -9.07
C PHE A 318 -11.29 -0.85 -9.78
N THR A 319 -11.05 -1.47 -10.92
CA THR A 319 -11.96 -2.39 -11.58
C THR A 319 -11.13 -3.53 -12.16
N TYR A 320 -11.71 -4.70 -12.38
CA TYR A 320 -10.99 -5.79 -13.07
C TYR A 320 -10.59 -5.37 -14.49
N GLU A 321 -11.40 -4.58 -15.18
CA GLU A 321 -11.05 -4.03 -16.50
C GLU A 321 -9.80 -3.16 -16.44
N ASN A 322 -9.69 -2.27 -15.45
CA ASN A 322 -8.49 -1.44 -15.26
C ASN A 322 -7.26 -2.29 -14.92
N LEU A 323 -7.44 -3.34 -14.11
CA LEU A 323 -6.37 -4.28 -13.79
C LEU A 323 -5.94 -5.10 -15.02
N ASP A 324 -6.89 -5.54 -15.87
CA ASP A 324 -6.61 -6.23 -17.14
C ASP A 324 -5.84 -5.33 -18.11
N ASN A 325 -6.18 -4.05 -18.18
CA ASN A 325 -5.45 -3.06 -18.97
C ASN A 325 -4.00 -2.92 -18.45
N ALA A 326 -3.81 -2.85 -17.14
CA ALA A 326 -2.48 -2.82 -16.52
C ALA A 326 -1.71 -4.13 -16.79
N LYS A 327 -2.37 -5.30 -16.67
CA LYS A 327 -1.80 -6.61 -17.01
C LYS A 327 -1.29 -6.63 -18.45
N GLY A 328 -2.14 -6.26 -19.40
CA GLY A 328 -1.74 -6.23 -20.83
C GLY A 328 -0.59 -5.25 -21.12
N ALA A 329 -0.53 -4.12 -20.41
CA ALA A 329 0.58 -3.17 -20.54
C ALA A 329 1.87 -3.74 -19.94
N TYR A 330 1.80 -4.34 -18.76
CA TYR A 330 2.94 -4.99 -18.10
C TYR A 330 3.50 -6.16 -18.90
N GLU A 331 2.64 -7.06 -19.41
CA GLU A 331 3.06 -8.20 -20.24
C GLU A 331 3.75 -7.76 -21.54
N LYS A 332 3.25 -6.69 -22.19
CA LYS A 332 3.92 -6.08 -23.36
C LYS A 332 5.28 -5.47 -23.01
N LEU A 333 5.38 -4.85 -21.83
CA LEU A 333 6.65 -4.31 -21.33
C LEU A 333 7.67 -5.43 -21.12
N VAL A 334 7.29 -6.49 -20.41
CA VAL A 334 8.12 -7.66 -20.16
C VAL A 334 8.53 -8.36 -21.46
N ALA A 335 7.62 -8.51 -22.42
CA ALA A 335 7.92 -9.12 -23.74
C ALA A 335 8.96 -8.32 -24.53
N LYS A 336 8.90 -6.96 -24.50
CA LYS A 336 9.92 -6.11 -25.13
C LYS A 336 11.28 -6.28 -24.47
N ILE A 337 11.33 -6.37 -23.14
CA ILE A 337 12.57 -6.59 -22.38
C ILE A 337 13.11 -7.99 -22.68
N ALA A 338 12.26 -9.00 -22.82
CA ALA A 338 12.65 -10.36 -23.21
C ALA A 338 13.32 -10.39 -24.61
N GLN A 339 12.84 -9.57 -25.54
CA GLN A 339 13.49 -9.39 -26.85
C GLN A 339 14.87 -8.73 -26.73
N LEU A 340 15.00 -7.68 -25.88
CA LEU A 340 16.29 -7.04 -25.63
C LEU A 340 17.32 -8.00 -25.04
N LEU A 341 16.90 -8.94 -24.19
CA LEU A 341 17.80 -9.97 -23.62
C LEU A 341 18.36 -10.94 -24.69
N LYS A 342 17.64 -11.13 -25.81
CA LYS A 342 18.08 -11.98 -26.94
C LYS A 342 18.88 -11.24 -27.98
N ALA A 343 18.85 -9.91 -27.99
CA ALA A 343 19.54 -9.09 -28.97
C ALA A 343 21.06 -9.03 -28.70
N GLU A 344 21.84 -8.69 -29.71
CA GLU A 344 23.24 -8.40 -29.55
C GLU A 344 23.43 -7.19 -28.61
N GLN A 345 24.10 -7.41 -27.48
CA GLN A 345 24.07 -6.46 -26.37
C GLN A 345 24.81 -5.15 -26.67
N GLY A 346 25.96 -5.23 -27.31
CA GLY A 346 26.85 -4.07 -27.47
C GLY A 346 27.47 -3.61 -26.14
N LYS A 347 28.12 -2.46 -26.16
CA LYS A 347 28.66 -1.81 -24.95
C LYS A 347 27.63 -0.82 -24.37
N VAL A 348 27.69 -0.59 -23.07
CA VAL A 348 26.88 0.46 -22.43
C VAL A 348 27.34 1.83 -22.92
N ASP A 349 26.43 2.59 -23.53
CA ASP A 349 26.61 3.99 -23.87
C ASP A 349 26.37 4.86 -22.63
N LYS A 350 27.44 5.35 -22.04
CA LYS A 350 27.38 6.14 -20.81
C LYS A 350 26.61 7.45 -20.96
N ALA A 351 26.75 8.13 -22.10
CA ALA A 351 26.07 9.40 -22.34
C ALA A 351 24.56 9.22 -22.45
N ALA A 352 24.12 8.19 -23.20
CA ALA A 352 22.70 7.82 -23.27
C ALA A 352 22.17 7.35 -21.92
N TYR A 353 22.96 6.56 -21.17
CA TYR A 353 22.59 6.10 -19.83
C TYR A 353 22.35 7.28 -18.90
N ASP A 354 23.30 8.20 -18.77
CA ASP A 354 23.21 9.34 -17.86
C ASP A 354 22.00 10.23 -18.22
N LYS A 355 21.82 10.55 -19.50
CA LYS A 355 20.69 11.35 -19.99
C LYS A 355 19.32 10.72 -19.71
N LEU A 356 19.17 9.42 -19.94
CA LEU A 356 17.88 8.73 -19.71
C LEU A 356 17.62 8.55 -18.21
N ARG A 357 18.67 8.35 -17.41
CA ARG A 357 18.56 8.30 -15.95
C ARG A 357 18.08 9.63 -15.37
N GLU A 358 18.54 10.76 -15.90
CA GLU A 358 18.06 12.09 -15.51
C GLU A 358 16.54 12.24 -15.66
N GLY A 359 15.95 11.68 -16.72
CA GLY A 359 14.50 11.68 -16.92
C GLY A 359 13.74 10.94 -15.82
N PHE A 360 14.27 9.80 -15.37
CA PHE A 360 13.70 9.03 -14.27
C PHE A 360 13.86 9.76 -12.93
N THR A 361 15.05 10.25 -12.62
CA THR A 361 15.30 10.97 -11.37
C THR A 361 14.49 12.25 -11.30
N ALA A 362 14.37 13.01 -12.38
CA ALA A 362 13.52 14.20 -12.44
C ALA A 362 12.04 13.91 -12.17
N ALA A 363 11.54 12.76 -12.68
CA ALA A 363 10.17 12.31 -12.38
C ALA A 363 9.98 12.00 -10.88
N MET A 364 10.93 11.27 -10.29
CA MET A 364 10.86 10.87 -8.89
C MET A 364 11.14 12.04 -7.95
N ASP A 365 12.07 12.94 -8.29
CA ASP A 365 12.34 14.18 -7.55
C ASP A 365 11.15 15.13 -7.50
N ASN A 366 10.23 14.99 -8.43
CA ASN A 366 9.00 15.76 -8.48
C ASN A 366 7.87 15.06 -7.72
N ASP A 367 8.03 14.91 -6.42
CA ASP A 367 6.99 14.41 -5.50
C ASP A 367 6.65 12.93 -5.78
N ILE A 368 7.67 12.10 -5.96
CA ILE A 368 7.53 10.64 -6.18
C ILE A 368 6.52 10.35 -7.31
N ASN A 369 6.69 10.99 -8.47
CA ASN A 369 5.77 10.84 -9.58
C ASN A 369 6.02 9.54 -10.37
N THR A 370 5.51 8.43 -9.83
CA THR A 370 5.66 7.09 -10.41
C THR A 370 5.08 6.98 -11.82
N SER A 371 4.02 7.71 -12.13
CA SER A 371 3.44 7.72 -13.48
C SER A 371 4.42 8.28 -14.52
N LEU A 372 5.14 9.36 -14.20
CA LEU A 372 6.21 9.88 -15.06
C LEU A 372 7.44 8.96 -15.06
N ALA A 373 7.76 8.32 -13.94
CA ALA A 373 8.85 7.35 -13.88
C ALA A 373 8.59 6.13 -14.78
N ILE A 374 7.35 5.64 -14.85
CA ILE A 374 6.94 4.61 -15.83
C ILE A 374 7.07 5.15 -17.28
N THR A 375 6.76 6.42 -17.52
CA THR A 375 6.98 7.04 -18.83
C THR A 375 8.46 7.04 -19.18
N ALA A 376 9.35 7.43 -18.26
CA ALA A 376 10.80 7.37 -18.45
C ALA A 376 11.30 5.95 -18.76
N LEU A 377 10.71 4.93 -18.13
CA LEU A 377 11.00 3.53 -18.45
C LEU A 377 10.64 3.16 -19.90
N TYR A 378 9.49 3.64 -20.40
CA TYR A 378 9.12 3.46 -21.82
C TYR A 378 10.02 4.25 -22.77
N ASP A 379 10.54 5.40 -22.35
CA ASP A 379 11.48 6.19 -23.18
C ASP A 379 12.83 5.49 -23.32
N VAL A 380 13.30 4.77 -22.28
CA VAL A 380 14.46 3.87 -22.40
C VAL A 380 14.26 2.84 -23.51
N LEU A 381 13.08 2.23 -23.60
CA LEU A 381 12.80 1.21 -24.63
C LEU A 381 12.81 1.78 -26.05
N LYS A 382 12.39 3.05 -26.22
CA LYS A 382 12.32 3.74 -27.52
C LYS A 382 13.64 4.38 -27.92
N ALA A 383 14.55 4.64 -26.96
CA ALA A 383 15.78 5.35 -27.20
C ALA A 383 16.65 4.64 -28.25
N ASP A 384 17.35 5.43 -29.07
CA ASP A 384 18.34 4.91 -29.99
C ASP A 384 19.68 4.71 -29.26
N THR A 385 19.82 3.54 -28.66
CA THR A 385 21.00 3.11 -27.89
C THR A 385 21.06 1.58 -27.82
N THR A 386 22.17 1.05 -27.31
CA THR A 386 22.42 -0.39 -27.26
C THR A 386 21.49 -1.13 -26.33
N PRO A 387 21.17 -2.41 -26.60
CA PRO A 387 20.42 -3.25 -25.67
C PRO A 387 21.05 -3.31 -24.27
N ALA A 388 22.38 -3.35 -24.18
CA ALA A 388 23.07 -3.33 -22.89
C ALA A 388 22.77 -2.07 -22.08
N THR A 389 22.73 -0.89 -22.72
CA THR A 389 22.36 0.38 -22.06
C THR A 389 20.93 0.35 -21.55
N LYS A 390 19.99 -0.11 -22.39
CA LYS A 390 18.57 -0.23 -22.03
C LYS A 390 18.36 -1.16 -20.85
N LEU A 391 18.97 -2.35 -20.88
CA LEU A 391 18.85 -3.34 -19.80
C LEU A 391 19.48 -2.83 -18.49
N ALA A 392 20.60 -2.13 -18.57
CA ALA A 392 21.23 -1.51 -17.41
C ALA A 392 20.32 -0.46 -16.76
N LEU A 393 19.66 0.39 -17.56
CA LEU A 393 18.70 1.40 -17.07
C LEU A 393 17.44 0.76 -16.50
N ILE A 394 16.90 -0.27 -17.16
CA ILE A 394 15.72 -1.00 -16.66
C ILE A 394 16.02 -1.62 -15.30
N ALA A 395 17.17 -2.28 -15.15
CA ALA A 395 17.60 -2.86 -13.89
C ALA A 395 17.84 -1.78 -12.81
N ASP A 396 18.33 -0.60 -13.20
CA ASP A 396 18.55 0.51 -12.27
C ASP A 396 17.22 1.11 -11.78
N PHE A 397 16.27 1.38 -12.66
CA PHE A 397 14.95 1.91 -12.30
C PHE A 397 14.13 0.92 -11.50
N ASP A 398 14.29 -0.38 -11.75
CA ASP A 398 13.56 -1.43 -11.05
C ASP A 398 14.01 -1.61 -9.59
N LYS A 399 15.16 -1.06 -9.19
CA LYS A 399 15.54 -0.93 -7.78
C LYS A 399 14.51 -0.12 -6.97
N VAL A 400 13.86 0.83 -7.62
CA VAL A 400 12.82 1.70 -7.04
C VAL A 400 11.42 1.16 -7.35
N LEU A 401 11.14 0.86 -8.63
CA LEU A 401 9.82 0.43 -9.07
C LEU A 401 9.47 -0.97 -8.56
N SER A 402 10.47 -1.86 -8.45
CA SER A 402 10.35 -3.23 -7.96
C SER A 402 9.25 -4.03 -8.67
N LEU A 403 9.31 -4.00 -9.99
CA LEU A 403 8.38 -4.69 -10.89
C LEU A 403 8.91 -6.04 -11.38
N SER A 404 10.10 -6.46 -10.92
CA SER A 404 10.77 -7.71 -11.30
C SER A 404 10.94 -7.87 -12.82
N LEU A 405 11.22 -6.77 -13.52
CA LEU A 405 11.15 -6.70 -14.97
C LEU A 405 12.12 -7.64 -15.68
N ILE A 406 13.38 -7.66 -15.22
CA ILE A 406 14.42 -8.51 -15.82
C ILE A 406 14.16 -10.00 -15.54
N GLU A 407 13.76 -10.35 -14.31
CA GLU A 407 13.46 -11.71 -13.89
C GLU A 407 12.27 -12.27 -14.66
N LYS A 408 11.19 -11.50 -14.78
CA LYS A 408 10.00 -11.88 -15.55
C LYS A 408 10.33 -12.02 -17.05
N ALA A 409 11.17 -11.13 -17.60
CA ALA A 409 11.61 -11.21 -18.99
C ALA A 409 12.48 -12.46 -19.26
N LYS A 410 13.35 -12.84 -18.33
CA LYS A 410 14.10 -14.09 -18.41
C LYS A 410 13.16 -15.30 -18.38
N ALA A 411 12.20 -15.32 -17.44
CA ALA A 411 11.23 -16.41 -17.35
C ALA A 411 10.37 -16.57 -18.62
N VAL A 412 10.07 -15.48 -19.34
CA VAL A 412 9.42 -15.54 -20.66
C VAL A 412 10.30 -16.26 -21.69
N ASN A 413 11.63 -15.99 -21.63
CA ASN A 413 12.58 -16.61 -22.57
C ASN A 413 12.91 -18.06 -22.23
N GLU A 414 12.80 -18.45 -20.94
CA GLU A 414 13.07 -19.81 -20.44
C GLU A 414 11.85 -20.73 -20.55
N LYS A 415 10.63 -20.16 -20.64
CA LYS A 415 9.50 -20.98 -21.03
C LYS A 415 9.87 -21.61 -22.36
N PRO A 416 9.87 -22.97 -22.50
CA PRO A 416 9.95 -23.58 -23.80
C PRO A 416 8.93 -22.82 -24.65
N ALA A 417 9.35 -22.34 -25.83
CA ALA A 417 8.38 -21.91 -26.82
C ALA A 417 7.28 -22.96 -26.71
N ASP A 418 6.01 -22.52 -26.36
CA ASP A 418 4.93 -23.48 -26.43
C ASP A 418 5.28 -24.27 -27.68
N THR A 419 5.88 -25.43 -27.47
CA THR A 419 5.95 -26.37 -28.52
C THR A 419 4.46 -26.47 -28.81
N ASN A 420 4.00 -25.77 -29.86
CA ASN A 420 2.89 -26.32 -30.56
C ASN A 420 3.17 -27.81 -30.50
N ASP A 421 2.56 -28.50 -29.53
CA ASP A 421 2.34 -29.94 -29.73
C ASP A 421 1.98 -29.98 -31.18
N GLU A 422 2.86 -30.50 -32.01
CA GLU A 422 2.70 -30.38 -33.47
C GLU A 422 1.25 -30.72 -33.70
N LEU A 423 0.43 -29.66 -33.91
CA LEU A 423 -1.00 -29.86 -34.05
C LEU A 423 -1.09 -30.88 -35.18
N PRO A 424 -1.77 -32.00 -35.02
CA PRO A 424 -1.84 -33.01 -36.05
C PRO A 424 -2.09 -32.32 -37.39
N ALA A 425 -1.42 -32.73 -38.43
CA ALA A 425 -1.52 -32.09 -39.75
C ALA A 425 -2.99 -31.85 -40.16
N GLU A 426 -3.87 -32.77 -39.75
CA GLU A 426 -5.30 -32.69 -39.93
C GLU A 426 -5.94 -31.48 -39.20
N ILE A 427 -5.51 -31.16 -37.99
CA ILE A 427 -5.99 -29.98 -37.22
C ILE A 427 -5.52 -28.66 -37.87
N LEU A 428 -4.28 -28.62 -38.34
CA LEU A 428 -3.75 -27.48 -39.08
C LEU A 428 -4.51 -27.24 -40.40
N GLU A 429 -4.83 -28.30 -41.12
CA GLU A 429 -5.61 -28.21 -42.35
C GLU A 429 -7.04 -27.73 -42.12
N LEU A 430 -7.72 -28.24 -41.11
CA LEU A 430 -9.06 -27.81 -40.71
C LEU A 430 -9.05 -26.32 -40.25
N ALA A 431 -8.00 -25.90 -39.58
CA ALA A 431 -7.82 -24.49 -39.14
C ALA A 431 -7.67 -23.55 -40.33
N GLU A 432 -6.88 -23.90 -41.32
CA GLU A 432 -6.69 -23.06 -42.51
C GLU A 432 -7.97 -23.07 -43.41
N GLN A 433 -8.65 -24.22 -43.55
CA GLN A 433 -9.95 -24.26 -44.23
C GLN A 433 -10.99 -23.36 -43.52
N ARG A 434 -11.03 -23.38 -42.18
CA ARG A 434 -11.92 -22.52 -41.41
C ARG A 434 -11.58 -21.05 -41.61
N LYS A 435 -10.32 -20.67 -41.59
CA LYS A 435 -9.84 -19.31 -41.83
C LYS A 435 -10.24 -18.82 -43.24
N GLN A 436 -10.13 -19.70 -44.24
CA GLN A 436 -10.58 -19.39 -45.61
C GLN A 436 -12.10 -19.23 -45.68
N ALA A 437 -12.87 -20.14 -45.07
CA ALA A 437 -14.33 -20.04 -45.00
C ALA A 437 -14.80 -18.73 -44.40
N ARG A 438 -14.13 -18.24 -43.37
CA ARG A 438 -14.42 -16.93 -42.76
C ARG A 438 -14.10 -15.74 -43.66
N LYS A 439 -12.99 -15.79 -44.42
CA LYS A 439 -12.65 -14.77 -45.44
C LYS A 439 -13.73 -14.72 -46.53
N ASP A 440 -14.25 -15.87 -46.93
CA ASP A 440 -15.30 -16.02 -47.95
C ASP A 440 -16.70 -15.73 -47.39
N LYS A 441 -16.79 -15.34 -46.11
CA LYS A 441 -18.04 -15.04 -45.37
C LYS A 441 -18.98 -16.26 -45.29
N ASN A 442 -18.46 -17.47 -45.47
CA ASN A 442 -19.20 -18.73 -45.30
C ASN A 442 -19.12 -19.17 -43.83
N PHE A 443 -19.95 -18.54 -43.00
CA PHE A 443 -19.94 -18.76 -41.54
C PHE A 443 -20.47 -20.16 -41.16
N VAL A 444 -21.34 -20.75 -41.95
CA VAL A 444 -21.86 -22.09 -41.71
C VAL A 444 -20.71 -23.13 -41.81
N LEU A 445 -19.92 -23.09 -42.87
CA LEU A 445 -18.76 -23.94 -43.01
C LEU A 445 -17.71 -23.70 -41.95
N ALA A 446 -17.51 -22.43 -41.57
CA ALA A 446 -16.54 -22.06 -40.52
C ALA A 446 -16.92 -22.62 -39.14
N ASP A 447 -18.21 -22.69 -38.83
CA ASP A 447 -18.72 -23.30 -37.59
C ASP A 447 -18.63 -24.81 -37.60
N GLU A 448 -18.98 -25.49 -38.75
CA GLU A 448 -18.79 -26.93 -38.91
C GLU A 448 -17.31 -27.35 -38.71
N LEU A 449 -16.38 -26.58 -39.26
CA LEU A 449 -14.95 -26.85 -39.12
C LEU A 449 -14.47 -26.63 -37.68
N ARG A 450 -15.00 -25.63 -36.97
CA ARG A 450 -14.74 -25.45 -35.52
C ARG A 450 -15.22 -26.65 -34.72
N ASP A 451 -16.43 -27.13 -35.02
CA ASP A 451 -17.02 -28.27 -34.30
C ASP A 451 -16.25 -29.56 -34.55
N LYS A 452 -15.73 -29.79 -35.77
CA LYS A 452 -14.82 -30.89 -36.08
C LYS A 452 -13.51 -30.79 -35.25
N ILE A 453 -12.86 -29.61 -35.19
CA ILE A 453 -11.68 -29.40 -34.39
C ILE A 453 -11.98 -29.66 -32.90
N THR A 454 -13.18 -29.25 -32.45
CA THR A 454 -13.61 -29.43 -31.06
C THR A 454 -13.86 -30.91 -30.73
N ALA A 455 -14.43 -31.69 -31.67
CA ALA A 455 -14.65 -33.13 -31.54
C ALA A 455 -13.32 -33.91 -31.48
N MET A 456 -12.25 -33.38 -32.09
CA MET A 456 -10.91 -33.96 -32.03
C MET A 456 -10.15 -33.62 -30.76
N GLY A 457 -10.80 -32.96 -29.77
CA GLY A 457 -10.20 -32.62 -28.45
C GLY A 457 -9.44 -31.32 -28.40
N TYR A 458 -9.71 -30.39 -29.32
CA TYR A 458 -9.07 -29.08 -29.37
C TYR A 458 -10.09 -27.94 -29.20
N THR A 459 -9.69 -26.80 -28.68
CA THR A 459 -10.48 -25.57 -28.60
C THR A 459 -9.97 -24.55 -29.61
N VAL A 460 -10.89 -23.80 -30.20
CA VAL A 460 -10.56 -22.72 -31.16
C VAL A 460 -10.94 -21.38 -30.54
N GLU A 461 -9.97 -20.56 -30.23
CA GLU A 461 -10.15 -19.23 -29.67
C GLU A 461 -9.77 -18.14 -30.69
N GLU A 462 -10.65 -17.14 -30.85
CA GLU A 462 -10.36 -15.98 -31.69
C GLU A 462 -9.70 -14.90 -30.86
N THR A 463 -8.53 -14.49 -31.26
CA THR A 463 -7.82 -13.38 -30.65
C THR A 463 -7.65 -12.23 -31.64
N ARG A 464 -7.33 -11.03 -31.17
CA ARG A 464 -6.98 -9.90 -32.05
C ARG A 464 -5.74 -10.15 -32.94
N GLN A 465 -4.97 -11.19 -32.64
CA GLN A 465 -3.75 -11.60 -33.36
C GLN A 465 -4.00 -12.78 -34.29
N GLY A 466 -5.20 -13.36 -34.29
CA GLY A 466 -5.56 -14.51 -35.12
C GLY A 466 -6.25 -15.62 -34.32
N THR A 467 -6.52 -16.73 -35.00
CA THR A 467 -7.09 -17.93 -34.42
C THR A 467 -6.05 -18.75 -33.67
N VAL A 468 -6.29 -19.07 -32.41
CA VAL A 468 -5.44 -19.92 -31.57
C VAL A 468 -6.14 -21.25 -31.33
N ILE A 469 -5.42 -22.35 -31.49
CA ILE A 469 -5.94 -23.70 -31.24
C ILE A 469 -5.17 -24.32 -30.09
N LYS A 470 -5.89 -24.85 -29.09
CA LYS A 470 -5.32 -25.47 -27.89
C LYS A 470 -5.94 -26.85 -27.70
N LYS A 471 -5.16 -27.80 -27.22
CA LYS A 471 -5.67 -29.10 -26.77
C LYS A 471 -6.54 -28.87 -25.52
N LYS A 472 -7.69 -29.54 -25.44
CA LYS A 472 -8.59 -29.49 -24.28
C LYS A 472 -7.94 -30.06 -23.02
#